data_f6cf6443d27d5fcf1b69e13b748153a4
#
_entry.id   f6cf6443d27d5fcf1b69e13b748153a4
#
_cell.length_a   1.000
_cell.length_b   1.000
_cell.length_c   1.000
_cell.angle_alpha   90.00
_cell.angle_beta   90.00
_cell.angle_gamma   90.00
#
_symmetry.space_group_name_H-M   'P 1'
#
loop_
_entity.id
_entity.type
_entity.pdbx_description
1 polymer ?
#
loop_
_entity_poly.entity_id
_entity_poly.type
_entity_poly.pdbx_seq_one_letter_code
_entity_poly.pdbx_strand_id
1 'polypeptide(L)'
;MEKIAIIDIGSNSARLVLVNVLDGGYFVVFDELKEMVRLGQDMDWDGFIKPQRIAQTIKTLTMFRRLCDANKVDKIFAYATAAVRRAKNQKSFLDEVAMTCGIKIKVLSPDEQAMLVYQGVINSMDIPKGLIMEMGGGSTNLIYYNRRNLIHFETLPFGAVTLTDLFKNDSSTPQERAKKIEDFIGEQLEKIPWLDGIEPDTAFVGVGGSFRNLGRISRLIKKYPFNMTHNYELPVSEFENIYNTIKKLDLNSTMKIKGLSSGRADIFPSALAVMKAVLSRFDFQKITISGCGLREGAMFRYAVPGVNERPLSDVLGHSIYTQMKYHDLNIAHAEHVYNLSIQLFKQLKVLHKMPRVYVRVLKIAALLHDSGMRIKFYNHQLHSAYIILNSNLYGVPHKDIVVAAFVAAGHRKAENARDEIIKYKDMLTQEDVDAIRKLSVILRIAESFDRSQSGVVTGINCDVLGDSVIVKTECENGGDCALEVKDAMGAAAEFKAAYGKNLEIL
;
A
#
# COMPACT_ATOMS: atom_id res chain seq x y z
N MET A 1 -24.30 -3.56 1.96
CA MET A 1 -22.94 -3.11 2.35
C MET A 1 -22.81 -3.26 3.86
N GLU A 2 -21.96 -4.18 4.32
CA GLU A 2 -21.69 -4.46 5.75
C GLU A 2 -20.58 -3.52 6.26
N LYS A 3 -20.70 -3.07 7.51
CA LYS A 3 -19.68 -2.26 8.17
C LYS A 3 -19.00 -3.03 9.28
N ILE A 4 -17.68 -3.10 9.23
CA ILE A 4 -16.91 -3.75 10.30
C ILE A 4 -15.91 -2.77 10.92
N ALA A 5 -15.53 -3.08 12.16
CA ALA A 5 -14.44 -2.40 12.85
C ALA A 5 -13.32 -3.37 13.18
N ILE A 6 -12.08 -2.95 12.98
CA ILE A 6 -10.91 -3.68 13.44
C ILE A 6 -10.15 -2.82 14.44
N ILE A 7 -9.98 -3.34 15.66
CA ILE A 7 -9.24 -2.71 16.75
C ILE A 7 -7.96 -3.50 16.98
N ASP A 8 -6.82 -2.83 16.87
CA ASP A 8 -5.49 -3.37 17.15
C ASP A 8 -4.93 -2.71 18.42
N ILE A 9 -4.74 -3.50 19.48
CA ILE A 9 -4.23 -3.06 20.77
C ILE A 9 -2.78 -3.55 20.92
N GLY A 10 -1.86 -2.66 20.54
CA GLY A 10 -0.43 -2.91 20.64
C GLY A 10 0.19 -2.38 21.93
N SER A 11 1.47 -2.67 22.13
CA SER A 11 2.22 -2.20 23.33
C SER A 11 2.38 -0.68 23.38
N ASN A 12 2.35 0.03 22.25
CA ASN A 12 2.54 1.48 22.18
C ASN A 12 1.24 2.24 21.90
N SER A 13 0.38 1.74 21.02
CA SER A 13 -0.83 2.43 20.58
C SER A 13 -1.99 1.46 20.37
N ALA A 14 -3.21 1.91 20.62
CA ALA A 14 -4.44 1.30 20.14
C ALA A 14 -4.90 2.00 18.87
N ARG A 15 -5.44 1.23 17.91
CA ARG A 15 -5.94 1.72 16.63
C ARG A 15 -7.29 1.10 16.32
N LEU A 16 -8.18 1.92 15.82
CA LEU A 16 -9.46 1.52 15.26
C LEU A 16 -9.46 1.86 13.78
N VAL A 17 -9.92 0.95 12.93
CA VAL A 17 -10.30 1.26 11.56
C VAL A 17 -11.73 0.82 11.32
N LEU A 18 -12.49 1.66 10.62
CA LEU A 18 -13.85 1.38 10.17
C LEU A 18 -13.83 1.07 8.69
N VAL A 19 -14.46 -0.03 8.30
CA VAL A 19 -14.36 -0.61 6.96
C VAL A 19 -15.74 -0.88 6.41
N ASN A 20 -16.00 -0.41 5.20
CA ASN A 20 -17.10 -0.86 4.36
C ASN A 20 -16.69 -2.12 3.61
N VAL A 21 -17.40 -3.21 3.82
CA VAL A 21 -17.26 -4.44 3.03
C VAL A 21 -18.24 -4.37 1.87
N LEU A 22 -17.69 -4.46 0.66
CA LEU A 22 -18.44 -4.39 -0.59
C LEU A 22 -18.67 -5.81 -1.13
N ASP A 23 -19.66 -5.97 -2.02
CA ASP A 23 -19.95 -7.27 -2.61
C ASP A 23 -18.80 -7.79 -3.47
N GLY A 24 -18.53 -9.10 -3.38
CA GLY A 24 -17.48 -9.77 -4.15
C GLY A 24 -16.10 -9.77 -3.48
N GLY A 25 -16.02 -9.49 -2.18
CA GLY A 25 -14.75 -9.57 -1.44
C GLY A 25 -13.91 -8.30 -1.47
N TYR A 26 -14.51 -7.17 -1.81
CA TYR A 26 -13.86 -5.86 -1.81
C TYR A 26 -14.13 -5.10 -0.51
N PHE A 27 -13.25 -4.18 -0.13
CA PHE A 27 -13.43 -3.39 1.08
C PHE A 27 -12.72 -2.05 1.00
N VAL A 28 -13.25 -1.05 1.71
CA VAL A 28 -12.68 0.29 1.78
C VAL A 28 -12.69 0.80 3.22
N VAL A 29 -11.54 1.28 3.70
CA VAL A 29 -11.45 2.00 4.98
C VAL A 29 -12.08 3.37 4.81
N PHE A 30 -13.02 3.74 5.68
CA PHE A 30 -13.67 5.04 5.62
C PHE A 30 -13.38 5.92 6.85
N ASP A 31 -12.85 5.34 7.94
CA ASP A 31 -12.40 6.11 9.11
C ASP A 31 -11.31 5.36 9.88
N GLU A 32 -10.40 6.10 10.52
CA GLU A 32 -9.32 5.56 11.35
C GLU A 32 -9.07 6.46 12.57
N LEU A 33 -9.01 5.84 13.77
CA LEU A 33 -8.52 6.48 14.97
C LEU A 33 -7.29 5.79 15.53
N LYS A 34 -6.37 6.58 16.07
CA LYS A 34 -5.15 6.10 16.71
C LYS A 34 -4.91 6.84 18.02
N GLU A 35 -4.74 6.10 19.11
CA GLU A 35 -4.42 6.63 20.42
C GLU A 35 -3.15 6.01 21.01
N MET A 36 -2.36 6.82 21.68
CA MET A 36 -1.14 6.39 22.34
C MET A 36 -1.47 5.90 23.75
N VAL A 37 -1.65 4.60 23.92
CA VAL A 37 -2.00 3.98 25.21
C VAL A 37 -0.78 3.52 26.01
N ARG A 38 0.36 3.27 25.33
CA ARG A 38 1.63 2.81 25.92
C ARG A 38 1.46 1.63 26.89
N LEU A 39 0.60 0.68 26.50
CA LEU A 39 0.18 -0.43 27.37
C LEU A 39 1.35 -1.31 27.83
N GLY A 40 2.40 -1.42 27.02
CA GLY A 40 3.60 -2.21 27.34
C GLY A 40 4.69 -1.45 28.07
N GLN A 41 4.50 -0.18 28.40
CA GLN A 41 5.51 0.62 29.07
C GLN A 41 5.63 0.22 30.54
N ASP A 42 6.85 0.13 31.05
CA ASP A 42 7.18 -0.19 32.44
C ASP A 42 6.67 -1.57 32.91
N MET A 43 6.40 -2.52 31.98
CA MET A 43 5.94 -3.88 32.28
C MET A 43 7.07 -4.86 32.63
N ASP A 44 8.30 -4.59 32.18
CA ASP A 44 9.37 -5.61 32.16
C ASP A 44 9.88 -6.02 33.54
N TRP A 45 9.63 -5.22 34.58
CA TRP A 45 10.06 -5.51 35.96
C TRP A 45 9.22 -6.56 36.68
N ASP A 46 7.91 -6.53 36.53
CA ASP A 46 6.98 -7.37 37.25
C ASP A 46 6.02 -8.18 36.39
N GLY A 47 5.96 -7.84 35.09
CA GLY A 47 5.08 -8.48 34.12
C GLY A 47 3.62 -8.03 34.20
N PHE A 48 3.31 -6.93 34.91
CA PHE A 48 1.95 -6.42 35.05
C PHE A 48 1.72 -5.17 34.21
N ILE A 49 0.58 -5.12 33.52
CA ILE A 49 0.12 -3.87 32.92
C ILE A 49 -0.21 -2.91 34.06
N LYS A 50 0.33 -1.70 34.00
CA LYS A 50 0.17 -0.70 35.06
C LYS A 50 -1.26 -0.16 35.09
N PRO A 51 -1.84 0.10 36.29
CA PRO A 51 -3.23 0.57 36.46
C PRO A 51 -3.54 1.82 35.60
N GLN A 52 -2.61 2.79 35.57
CA GLN A 52 -2.77 4.01 34.75
C GLN A 52 -2.90 3.69 33.26
N ARG A 53 -2.16 2.69 32.75
CA ARG A 53 -2.21 2.26 31.34
C ARG A 53 -3.50 1.50 31.04
N ILE A 54 -3.99 0.71 32.01
CA ILE A 54 -5.30 0.06 31.90
C ILE A 54 -6.39 1.12 31.79
N ALA A 55 -6.45 2.08 32.73
CA ALA A 55 -7.44 3.16 32.71
C ALA A 55 -7.41 3.97 31.39
N GLN A 56 -6.21 4.33 30.91
CA GLN A 56 -6.05 5.03 29.63
C GLN A 56 -6.57 4.19 28.46
N THR A 57 -6.27 2.89 28.45
CA THR A 57 -6.72 1.98 27.37
C THR A 57 -8.23 1.81 27.39
N ILE A 58 -8.83 1.64 28.55
CA ILE A 58 -10.30 1.53 28.71
C ILE A 58 -10.99 2.81 28.22
N LYS A 59 -10.48 3.99 28.62
CA LYS A 59 -10.97 5.28 28.10
C LYS A 59 -10.93 5.34 26.59
N THR A 60 -9.83 4.91 25.97
CA THR A 60 -9.65 4.85 24.52
C THR A 60 -10.64 3.87 23.87
N LEU A 61 -10.77 2.66 24.42
CA LEU A 61 -11.68 1.64 23.88
C LEU A 61 -13.15 2.05 24.01
N THR A 62 -13.52 2.76 25.08
CA THR A 62 -14.86 3.34 25.25
C THR A 62 -15.15 4.37 24.14
N MET A 63 -14.17 5.21 23.80
CA MET A 63 -14.29 6.15 22.68
C MET A 63 -14.44 5.41 21.35
N PHE A 64 -13.63 4.36 21.12
CA PHE A 64 -13.73 3.52 19.93
C PHE A 64 -15.10 2.85 19.81
N ARG A 65 -15.63 2.32 20.92
CA ARG A 65 -16.97 1.74 20.95
C ARG A 65 -18.05 2.74 20.57
N ARG A 66 -18.01 3.95 21.10
CA ARG A 66 -18.95 5.02 20.75
C ARG A 66 -18.90 5.37 19.26
N LEU A 67 -17.70 5.40 18.65
CA LEU A 67 -17.57 5.64 17.24
C LEU A 67 -18.14 4.50 16.38
N CYS A 68 -17.94 3.24 16.81
CA CYS A 68 -18.55 2.08 16.17
C CYS A 68 -20.08 2.15 16.24
N ASP A 69 -20.65 2.49 17.39
CA ASP A 69 -22.11 2.59 17.59
C ASP A 69 -22.70 3.72 16.74
N ALA A 70 -22.05 4.89 16.71
CA ALA A 70 -22.48 6.04 15.92
C ALA A 70 -22.49 5.74 14.39
N ASN A 71 -21.55 4.92 13.95
CA ASN A 71 -21.46 4.49 12.52
C ASN A 71 -22.29 3.25 12.21
N LYS A 72 -23.01 2.69 13.21
CA LYS A 72 -23.80 1.44 13.06
C LYS A 72 -22.96 0.30 12.52
N VAL A 73 -21.82 0.05 13.16
CA VAL A 73 -20.91 -1.05 12.81
C VAL A 73 -21.57 -2.38 13.16
N ASP A 74 -21.62 -3.31 12.20
CA ASP A 74 -22.27 -4.61 12.38
C ASP A 74 -21.42 -5.58 13.22
N LYS A 75 -20.08 -5.53 13.04
CA LYS A 75 -19.14 -6.43 13.73
C LYS A 75 -17.87 -5.71 14.17
N ILE A 76 -17.41 -6.00 15.38
CA ILE A 76 -16.15 -5.50 15.93
C ILE A 76 -15.18 -6.65 16.15
N PHE A 77 -14.01 -6.58 15.50
CA PHE A 77 -12.89 -7.48 15.69
C PHE A 77 -11.79 -6.75 16.47
N ALA A 78 -11.60 -7.12 17.72
CA ALA A 78 -10.57 -6.52 18.57
C ALA A 78 -9.47 -7.53 18.84
N TYR A 79 -8.25 -7.14 18.54
CA TYR A 79 -7.05 -7.95 18.71
C TYR A 79 -6.08 -7.28 19.66
N ALA A 80 -5.47 -8.06 20.54
CA ALA A 80 -4.36 -7.62 21.39
C ALA A 80 -3.12 -8.47 21.12
N THR A 81 -1.96 -7.85 21.25
CA THR A 81 -0.67 -8.46 20.90
C THR A 81 0.27 -8.55 22.10
N ALA A 82 1.58 -8.40 21.92
CA ALA A 82 2.64 -8.73 22.86
C ALA A 82 2.44 -8.23 24.31
N ALA A 83 2.00 -6.98 24.51
CA ALA A 83 1.84 -6.46 25.88
C ALA A 83 0.77 -7.23 26.67
N VAL A 84 -0.41 -7.41 26.07
CA VAL A 84 -1.50 -8.15 26.72
C VAL A 84 -1.16 -9.64 26.81
N ARG A 85 -0.56 -10.22 25.76
CA ARG A 85 -0.17 -11.64 25.73
C ARG A 85 0.78 -12.02 26.86
N ARG A 86 1.75 -11.14 27.22
CA ARG A 86 2.74 -11.38 28.27
C ARG A 86 2.26 -10.97 29.69
N ALA A 87 1.15 -10.26 29.79
CA ALA A 87 0.70 -9.68 31.05
C ALA A 87 0.23 -10.73 32.06
N LYS A 88 0.77 -10.70 33.27
CA LYS A 88 0.31 -11.53 34.39
C LYS A 88 -1.13 -11.20 34.82
N ASN A 89 -1.57 -9.97 34.65
CA ASN A 89 -2.95 -9.51 34.88
C ASN A 89 -3.81 -9.49 33.63
N GLN A 90 -3.45 -10.29 32.58
CA GLN A 90 -4.18 -10.38 31.31
C GLN A 90 -5.68 -10.59 31.53
N LYS A 91 -6.07 -11.61 32.32
CA LYS A 91 -7.48 -11.96 32.55
C LYS A 91 -8.25 -10.79 33.12
N SER A 92 -7.74 -10.18 34.22
CA SER A 92 -8.38 -9.02 34.86
C SER A 92 -8.56 -7.85 33.86
N PHE A 93 -7.54 -7.56 33.06
CA PHE A 93 -7.63 -6.52 32.05
C PHE A 93 -8.72 -6.82 30.99
N LEU A 94 -8.78 -8.05 30.47
CA LEU A 94 -9.77 -8.46 29.46
C LEU A 94 -11.20 -8.40 30.02
N ASP A 95 -11.40 -8.86 31.27
CA ASP A 95 -12.69 -8.84 31.96
C ASP A 95 -13.16 -7.39 32.19
N GLU A 96 -12.27 -6.50 32.63
CA GLU A 96 -12.57 -5.09 32.85
C GLU A 96 -12.94 -4.37 31.54
N VAL A 97 -12.22 -4.64 30.44
CA VAL A 97 -12.57 -4.10 29.10
C VAL A 97 -13.93 -4.61 28.65
N ALA A 98 -14.20 -5.91 28.78
CA ALA A 98 -15.47 -6.49 28.37
C ALA A 98 -16.65 -5.90 29.15
N MET A 99 -16.51 -5.71 30.49
CA MET A 99 -17.55 -5.14 31.36
C MET A 99 -17.77 -3.64 31.07
N THR A 100 -16.69 -2.88 30.85
CA THR A 100 -16.78 -1.42 30.72
C THR A 100 -17.11 -0.95 29.28
N CYS A 101 -16.53 -1.58 28.29
CA CYS A 101 -16.64 -1.15 26.89
C CYS A 101 -17.53 -2.07 26.04
N GLY A 102 -17.90 -3.26 26.55
CA GLY A 102 -18.62 -4.26 25.76
C GLY A 102 -17.81 -4.82 24.58
N ILE A 103 -16.46 -4.67 24.61
CA ILE A 103 -15.57 -5.14 23.56
C ILE A 103 -14.89 -6.44 24.00
N LYS A 104 -15.10 -7.52 23.23
CA LYS A 104 -14.40 -8.79 23.43
C LYS A 104 -13.08 -8.76 22.66
N ILE A 105 -11.95 -8.84 23.39
CA ILE A 105 -10.62 -8.83 22.80
C ILE A 105 -10.13 -10.26 22.60
N LYS A 106 -9.67 -10.58 21.37
CA LYS A 106 -8.90 -11.79 21.10
C LYS A 106 -7.42 -11.48 21.27
N VAL A 107 -6.75 -12.16 22.20
CA VAL A 107 -5.29 -12.09 22.35
C VAL A 107 -4.68 -13.03 21.32
N LEU A 108 -3.93 -12.47 20.38
CA LEU A 108 -3.31 -13.25 19.31
C LEU A 108 -2.07 -14.00 19.81
N SER A 109 -1.95 -15.27 19.45
CA SER A 109 -0.68 -15.99 19.56
C SER A 109 0.37 -15.37 18.64
N PRO A 110 1.68 -15.67 18.83
CA PRO A 110 2.71 -15.24 17.88
C PRO A 110 2.40 -15.67 16.44
N ASP A 111 1.95 -16.91 16.25
CA ASP A 111 1.60 -17.50 14.96
C ASP A 111 0.43 -16.78 14.29
N GLU A 112 -0.64 -16.53 15.04
CA GLU A 112 -1.81 -15.78 14.54
C GLU A 112 -1.43 -14.36 14.13
N GLN A 113 -0.58 -13.69 14.91
CA GLN A 113 -0.08 -12.35 14.59
C GLN A 113 0.77 -12.38 13.34
N ALA A 114 1.74 -13.29 13.24
CA ALA A 114 2.61 -13.44 12.07
C ALA A 114 1.79 -13.73 10.80
N MET A 115 0.79 -14.63 10.90
CA MET A 115 -0.10 -14.96 9.79
C MET A 115 -0.91 -13.74 9.31
N LEU A 116 -1.48 -12.94 10.22
CA LEU A 116 -2.21 -11.73 9.83
C LEU A 116 -1.29 -10.69 9.19
N VAL A 117 -0.08 -10.51 9.71
CA VAL A 117 0.92 -9.60 9.12
C VAL A 117 1.31 -10.06 7.71
N TYR A 118 1.61 -11.36 7.57
CA TYR A 118 1.90 -11.98 6.27
C TYR A 118 0.75 -11.75 5.28
N GLN A 119 -0.49 -12.03 5.68
CA GLN A 119 -1.68 -11.83 4.83
C GLN A 119 -1.86 -10.36 4.42
N GLY A 120 -1.58 -9.42 5.33
CA GLY A 120 -1.63 -8.00 5.02
C GLY A 120 -0.60 -7.58 3.97
N VAL A 121 0.62 -8.12 4.05
CA VAL A 121 1.69 -7.84 3.09
C VAL A 121 1.45 -8.54 1.76
N ILE A 122 1.22 -9.86 1.79
CA ILE A 122 1.17 -10.66 0.56
C ILE A 122 -0.04 -10.30 -0.33
N ASN A 123 -1.15 -9.83 0.25
CA ASN A 123 -2.34 -9.40 -0.48
C ASN A 123 -2.36 -7.91 -0.84
N SER A 124 -1.32 -7.16 -0.46
CA SER A 124 -1.17 -5.75 -0.83
C SER A 124 0.09 -5.43 -1.64
N MET A 125 1.02 -6.39 -1.76
CA MET A 125 2.29 -6.21 -2.48
C MET A 125 2.50 -7.35 -3.47
N ASP A 126 2.99 -7.02 -4.67
CA ASP A 126 3.36 -8.00 -5.69
C ASP A 126 4.86 -8.32 -5.61
N ILE A 127 5.26 -8.94 -4.51
CA ILE A 127 6.63 -9.38 -4.25
C ILE A 127 6.59 -10.90 -4.08
N PRO A 128 7.21 -11.68 -4.98
CA PRO A 128 7.08 -13.14 -4.97
C PRO A 128 7.86 -13.82 -3.84
N LYS A 129 8.96 -13.21 -3.37
CA LYS A 129 9.83 -13.72 -2.32
C LYS A 129 10.31 -12.58 -1.43
N GLY A 130 10.19 -12.74 -0.11
CA GLY A 130 10.56 -11.67 0.82
C GLY A 130 10.77 -12.12 2.24
N LEU A 131 11.59 -11.34 2.95
CA LEU A 131 11.70 -11.33 4.40
C LEU A 131 10.94 -10.12 4.92
N ILE A 132 9.83 -10.37 5.60
CA ILE A 132 9.07 -9.32 6.29
C ILE A 132 9.67 -9.14 7.68
N MET A 133 9.97 -7.91 8.04
CA MET A 133 10.25 -7.51 9.41
C MET A 133 9.10 -6.62 9.91
N GLU A 134 8.25 -7.19 10.78
CA GLU A 134 7.22 -6.40 11.45
C GLU A 134 7.73 -5.98 12.83
N MET A 135 7.95 -4.66 13.00
CA MET A 135 8.40 -4.12 14.29
C MET A 135 7.25 -3.48 15.06
N GLY A 136 6.87 -4.14 16.13
CA GLY A 136 5.94 -3.64 17.13
C GLY A 136 6.61 -2.85 18.26
N GLY A 137 5.84 -2.55 19.31
CA GLY A 137 6.38 -1.97 20.53
C GLY A 137 6.97 -3.03 21.48
N GLY A 138 6.37 -4.21 21.57
CA GLY A 138 6.74 -5.27 22.49
C GLY A 138 7.28 -6.55 21.84
N SER A 139 7.25 -6.66 20.53
CA SER A 139 7.79 -7.80 19.77
C SER A 139 8.24 -7.37 18.38
N THR A 140 9.10 -8.18 17.78
CA THR A 140 9.51 -8.08 16.36
C THR A 140 9.29 -9.43 15.71
N ASN A 141 8.54 -9.45 14.61
CA ASN A 141 8.30 -10.65 13.82
C ASN A 141 9.19 -10.63 12.57
N LEU A 142 9.88 -11.74 12.31
CA LEU A 142 10.58 -12.03 11.07
C LEU A 142 9.80 -13.12 10.35
N ILE A 143 9.37 -12.86 9.10
CA ILE A 143 8.50 -13.77 8.35
C ILE A 143 9.10 -13.94 6.96
N TYR A 144 9.54 -15.15 6.64
CA TYR A 144 10.08 -15.48 5.32
C TYR A 144 9.04 -16.20 4.48
N TYR A 145 8.84 -15.72 3.27
CA TYR A 145 7.96 -16.34 2.28
C TYR A 145 8.66 -16.45 0.92
N ASN A 146 8.32 -17.51 0.18
CA ASN A 146 8.82 -17.76 -1.17
C ASN A 146 7.68 -18.22 -2.08
N ARG A 147 7.68 -17.76 -3.33
CA ARG A 147 6.57 -17.97 -4.29
C ARG A 147 5.19 -17.65 -3.69
N ARG A 148 5.16 -16.59 -2.89
CA ARG A 148 3.96 -16.14 -2.16
C ARG A 148 3.39 -17.17 -1.17
N ASN A 149 4.20 -18.10 -0.67
CA ASN A 149 3.84 -19.02 0.39
C ASN A 149 4.70 -18.76 1.62
N LEU A 150 4.09 -18.75 2.79
CA LEU A 150 4.79 -18.65 4.08
C LEU A 150 5.69 -19.89 4.25
N ILE A 151 6.98 -19.67 4.54
CA ILE A 151 7.95 -20.74 4.76
C ILE A 151 8.37 -20.81 6.23
N HIS A 152 8.85 -19.69 6.79
CA HIS A 152 9.29 -19.59 8.17
C HIS A 152 8.82 -18.29 8.80
N PHE A 153 8.64 -18.32 10.10
CA PHE A 153 8.50 -17.09 10.89
C PHE A 153 9.15 -17.27 12.26
N GLU A 154 9.57 -16.17 12.87
CA GLU A 154 10.09 -16.11 14.23
C GLU A 154 9.60 -14.84 14.90
N THR A 155 9.25 -14.94 16.18
CA THR A 155 8.82 -13.82 16.98
C THR A 155 9.84 -13.55 18.09
N LEU A 156 10.62 -12.49 17.91
CA LEU A 156 11.51 -11.99 18.95
C LEU A 156 10.68 -11.30 20.04
N PRO A 157 10.87 -11.62 21.33
CA PRO A 157 10.04 -11.13 22.45
C PRO A 157 10.36 -9.67 22.83
N PHE A 158 10.95 -8.89 21.94
CA PHE A 158 11.29 -7.49 22.12
C PHE A 158 10.98 -6.67 20.87
N GLY A 159 10.54 -5.44 21.12
CA GLY A 159 10.27 -4.43 20.10
C GLY A 159 10.78 -3.07 20.56
N ALA A 160 10.37 -2.00 19.89
CA ALA A 160 10.91 -0.67 20.11
C ALA A 160 10.70 -0.15 21.56
N VAL A 161 9.56 -0.43 22.19
CA VAL A 161 9.28 0.01 23.56
C VAL A 161 10.09 -0.80 24.56
N THR A 162 10.02 -2.13 24.47
CA THR A 162 10.70 -3.03 25.43
C THR A 162 12.22 -2.86 25.41
N LEU A 163 12.82 -2.66 24.22
CA LEU A 163 14.27 -2.39 24.12
C LEU A 163 14.63 -1.01 24.68
N THR A 164 13.80 -0.01 24.45
CA THR A 164 14.02 1.32 25.05
C THR A 164 13.95 1.25 26.58
N ASP A 165 13.00 0.50 27.13
CA ASP A 165 12.88 0.31 28.58
C ASP A 165 14.05 -0.53 29.15
N LEU A 166 14.46 -1.59 28.45
CA LEU A 166 15.57 -2.45 28.87
C LEU A 166 16.91 -1.68 29.00
N PHE A 167 17.17 -0.77 28.08
CA PHE A 167 18.38 0.04 28.07
C PHE A 167 18.19 1.46 28.63
N LYS A 168 17.07 1.73 29.32
CA LYS A 168 16.72 3.07 29.84
C LYS A 168 17.70 3.61 30.88
N ASN A 169 18.15 2.75 31.79
CA ASN A 169 19.03 3.12 32.91
C ASN A 169 20.52 2.99 32.55
N ASP A 170 20.82 2.74 31.30
CA ASP A 170 22.21 2.67 30.83
C ASP A 170 22.78 4.10 30.77
N SER A 171 23.89 4.34 31.51
CA SER A 171 24.59 5.63 31.54
C SER A 171 25.38 5.96 30.27
N SER A 172 25.34 5.07 29.28
CA SER A 172 26.05 5.25 28.00
C SER A 172 25.44 6.37 27.14
N THR A 173 26.23 6.89 26.26
CA THR A 173 25.76 7.83 25.24
C THR A 173 24.67 7.21 24.35
N PRO A 174 23.83 8.02 23.67
CA PRO A 174 22.85 7.50 22.73
C PRO A 174 23.45 6.56 21.67
N GLN A 175 24.64 6.88 21.19
CA GLN A 175 25.36 6.08 20.19
C GLN A 175 25.82 4.72 20.76
N GLU A 176 26.38 4.71 21.95
CA GLU A 176 26.80 3.46 22.62
C GLU A 176 25.61 2.57 22.96
N ARG A 177 24.52 3.18 23.41
CA ARG A 177 23.26 2.47 23.66
C ARG A 177 22.71 1.83 22.40
N ALA A 178 22.72 2.55 21.27
CA ALA A 178 22.31 2.01 19.98
C ALA A 178 23.17 0.79 19.59
N LYS A 179 24.49 0.88 19.81
CA LYS A 179 25.40 -0.25 19.54
C LYS A 179 25.13 -1.46 20.43
N LYS A 180 24.88 -1.26 21.72
CA LYS A 180 24.48 -2.35 22.63
C LYS A 180 23.20 -3.05 22.19
N ILE A 181 22.22 -2.29 21.68
CA ILE A 181 20.99 -2.86 21.11
C ILE A 181 21.32 -3.68 19.85
N GLU A 182 22.15 -3.14 18.94
CA GLU A 182 22.59 -3.89 17.74
C GLU A 182 23.22 -5.22 18.10
N ASP A 183 24.19 -5.20 19.04
CA ASP A 183 24.90 -6.40 19.47
C ASP A 183 23.96 -7.42 20.13
N PHE A 184 23.10 -6.95 21.04
CA PHE A 184 22.08 -7.79 21.68
C PHE A 184 21.16 -8.46 20.65
N ILE A 185 20.70 -7.71 19.65
CA ILE A 185 19.82 -8.26 18.59
C ILE A 185 20.64 -9.22 17.70
N GLY A 186 21.89 -8.89 17.37
CA GLY A 186 22.79 -9.78 16.62
C GLY A 186 22.88 -11.18 17.26
N GLU A 187 23.14 -11.24 18.57
CA GLU A 187 23.18 -12.50 19.34
C GLU A 187 21.84 -13.27 19.30
N GLN A 188 20.69 -12.56 19.26
CA GLN A 188 19.41 -13.24 19.16
C GLN A 188 19.16 -13.79 17.74
N LEU A 189 19.62 -13.07 16.70
CA LEU A 189 19.48 -13.52 15.30
C LEU A 189 20.33 -14.76 15.01
N GLU A 190 21.48 -14.91 15.67
CA GLU A 190 22.32 -16.13 15.56
C GLU A 190 21.61 -17.40 16.04
N LYS A 191 20.63 -17.27 16.93
CA LYS A 191 19.83 -18.39 17.44
C LYS A 191 18.71 -18.83 16.50
N ILE A 192 18.58 -18.22 15.33
CA ILE A 192 17.52 -18.50 14.34
C ILE A 192 18.15 -19.16 13.10
N PRO A 193 18.24 -20.48 13.04
CA PRO A 193 19.03 -21.19 12.00
C PRO A 193 18.49 -20.97 10.58
N TRP A 194 17.18 -20.82 10.40
CA TRP A 194 16.60 -20.67 9.05
C TRP A 194 16.97 -19.34 8.38
N LEU A 195 17.48 -18.35 9.14
CA LEU A 195 17.96 -17.10 8.55
C LEU A 195 19.17 -17.31 7.63
N ASP A 196 19.96 -18.33 7.86
CA ASP A 196 21.13 -18.66 7.01
C ASP A 196 20.72 -19.22 5.65
N GLY A 197 19.48 -19.70 5.53
CA GLY A 197 18.91 -20.22 4.29
C GLY A 197 18.18 -19.18 3.43
N ILE A 198 18.24 -17.89 3.79
CA ILE A 198 17.59 -16.83 2.99
C ILE A 198 18.37 -16.61 1.70
N GLU A 199 17.67 -16.74 0.58
CA GLU A 199 18.25 -16.60 -0.76
C GLU A 199 18.62 -15.12 -1.07
N PRO A 200 19.72 -14.85 -1.83
CA PRO A 200 20.25 -13.49 -2.05
C PRO A 200 19.28 -12.52 -2.74
N ASP A 201 18.35 -13.02 -3.58
CA ASP A 201 17.35 -12.22 -4.31
C ASP A 201 16.05 -11.98 -3.52
N THR A 202 16.06 -12.27 -2.21
CA THR A 202 14.95 -12.02 -1.31
C THR A 202 14.75 -10.52 -1.09
N ALA A 203 13.53 -10.03 -1.26
CA ALA A 203 13.20 -8.63 -0.94
C ALA A 203 13.06 -8.43 0.57
N PHE A 204 13.52 -7.30 1.08
CA PHE A 204 13.28 -6.92 2.48
C PHE A 204 12.05 -6.01 2.59
N VAL A 205 11.06 -6.43 3.38
CA VAL A 205 9.80 -5.71 3.57
C VAL A 205 9.65 -5.25 5.02
N GLY A 206 9.65 -3.94 5.23
CA GLY A 206 9.48 -3.33 6.55
C GLY A 206 8.02 -3.01 6.87
N VAL A 207 7.50 -3.52 7.99
CA VAL A 207 6.13 -3.34 8.47
C VAL A 207 6.11 -2.66 9.84
N GLY A 208 5.11 -1.85 10.09
CA GLY A 208 4.90 -1.23 11.39
C GLY A 208 5.18 0.26 11.42
N GLY A 209 4.92 0.87 12.59
CA GLY A 209 4.96 2.31 12.73
C GLY A 209 6.35 2.91 12.60
N SER A 210 7.41 2.20 12.97
CA SER A 210 8.79 2.67 12.86
C SER A 210 9.22 2.72 11.40
N PHE A 211 8.90 1.69 10.59
CA PHE A 211 9.18 1.71 9.15
C PHE A 211 8.40 2.81 8.42
N ARG A 212 7.12 3.04 8.79
CA ARG A 212 6.35 4.14 8.20
C ARG A 212 6.93 5.52 8.53
N ASN A 213 7.48 5.71 9.75
CA ASN A 213 8.17 6.96 10.08
C ASN A 213 9.48 7.09 9.30
N LEU A 214 10.26 6.00 9.19
CA LEU A 214 11.49 5.97 8.38
C LEU A 214 11.20 6.38 6.92
N GLY A 215 10.19 5.80 6.28
CA GLY A 215 9.79 6.17 4.92
C GLY A 215 9.30 7.63 4.80
N ARG A 216 8.61 8.15 5.81
CA ARG A 216 8.19 9.56 5.82
C ARG A 216 9.38 10.50 5.94
N ILE A 217 10.35 10.19 6.81
CA ILE A 217 11.59 10.96 6.98
C ILE A 217 12.35 10.99 5.64
N SER A 218 12.58 9.84 5.03
CA SER A 218 13.26 9.71 3.74
C SER A 218 12.58 10.52 2.64
N ARG A 219 11.26 10.36 2.49
CA ARG A 219 10.50 11.12 1.48
C ARG A 219 10.60 12.64 1.67
N LEU A 220 10.61 13.12 2.91
CA LEU A 220 10.77 14.55 3.22
C LEU A 220 12.18 15.04 2.92
N ILE A 221 13.21 14.25 3.21
CA ILE A 221 14.61 14.58 2.86
C ILE A 221 14.76 14.72 1.35
N LYS A 222 14.19 13.77 0.58
CA LYS A 222 14.25 13.74 -0.90
C LYS A 222 13.28 14.70 -1.56
N LYS A 223 12.37 15.34 -0.83
CA LYS A 223 11.24 16.08 -1.41
C LYS A 223 10.43 15.23 -2.40
N TYR A 224 10.27 13.93 -2.07
CA TYR A 224 9.59 12.96 -2.91
C TYR A 224 8.13 13.38 -3.16
N PRO A 225 7.70 13.55 -4.42
CA PRO A 225 6.44 14.24 -4.72
C PRO A 225 5.19 13.37 -4.48
N PHE A 226 5.33 12.04 -4.38
CA PHE A 226 4.21 11.12 -4.21
C PHE A 226 3.97 10.82 -2.72
N ASN A 227 2.79 11.18 -2.21
CA ASN A 227 2.50 11.10 -0.76
C ASN A 227 1.94 9.74 -0.32
N MET A 228 2.58 8.65 -0.72
CA MET A 228 2.24 7.30 -0.28
C MET A 228 3.45 6.65 0.40
N THR A 229 3.23 5.95 1.52
CA THR A 229 4.32 5.21 2.21
C THR A 229 4.28 3.72 1.88
N HIS A 230 3.09 3.17 1.57
CA HIS A 230 2.98 1.78 1.12
C HIS A 230 3.70 1.62 -0.22
N ASN A 231 4.49 0.57 -0.33
CA ASN A 231 5.34 0.27 -1.50
C ASN A 231 6.43 1.33 -1.81
N TYR A 232 6.78 2.17 -0.82
CA TYR A 232 7.92 3.08 -0.93
C TYR A 232 9.22 2.31 -0.77
N GLU A 233 10.13 2.47 -1.71
CA GLU A 233 11.45 1.85 -1.70
C GLU A 233 12.51 2.82 -1.18
N LEU A 234 13.22 2.40 -0.13
CA LEU A 234 14.29 3.13 0.50
C LEU A 234 15.61 2.38 0.31
N PRO A 235 16.64 2.93 -0.35
CA PRO A 235 17.96 2.32 -0.41
C PRO A 235 18.54 2.09 0.98
N VAL A 236 19.21 0.96 1.21
CA VAL A 236 19.86 0.68 2.50
C VAL A 236 20.93 1.71 2.83
N SER A 237 21.66 2.23 1.84
CA SER A 237 22.63 3.31 2.03
C SER A 237 22.00 4.60 2.60
N GLU A 238 20.78 4.91 2.22
CA GLU A 238 20.04 6.05 2.77
C GLU A 238 19.54 5.77 4.20
N PHE A 239 19.07 4.55 4.47
CA PHE A 239 18.77 4.12 5.84
C PHE A 239 20.00 4.30 6.74
N GLU A 240 21.19 3.88 6.30
CA GLU A 240 22.42 4.02 7.04
C GLU A 240 22.73 5.50 7.38
N ASN A 241 22.53 6.40 6.43
CA ASN A 241 22.73 7.85 6.66
C ASN A 241 21.76 8.39 7.72
N ILE A 242 20.49 8.02 7.62
CA ILE A 242 19.46 8.40 8.59
C ILE A 242 19.78 7.81 9.97
N TYR A 243 20.13 6.53 10.04
CA TYR A 243 20.50 5.86 11.28
C TYR A 243 21.74 6.51 11.93
N ASN A 244 22.82 6.72 11.19
CA ASN A 244 24.06 7.32 11.67
C ASN A 244 23.87 8.76 12.18
N THR A 245 22.87 9.46 11.68
CA THR A 245 22.46 10.77 12.19
C THR A 245 21.69 10.63 13.51
N ILE A 246 20.64 9.79 13.52
CA ILE A 246 19.69 9.72 14.63
C ILE A 246 20.30 9.06 15.89
N LYS A 247 21.14 8.05 15.73
CA LYS A 247 21.75 7.35 16.87
C LYS A 247 22.61 8.24 17.78
N LYS A 248 22.97 9.42 17.33
CA LYS A 248 23.77 10.41 18.09
C LYS A 248 22.91 11.44 18.82
N LEU A 249 21.60 11.50 18.54
CA LEU A 249 20.72 12.52 19.03
C LEU A 249 20.15 12.16 20.41
N ASP A 250 19.99 13.18 21.24
CA ASP A 250 19.16 13.10 22.44
C ASP A 250 17.65 13.12 22.09
N LEU A 251 16.79 12.93 23.09
CA LEU A 251 15.34 12.91 22.91
C LEU A 251 14.81 14.23 22.32
N ASN A 252 15.28 15.38 22.83
CA ASN A 252 14.81 16.70 22.41
C ASN A 252 15.13 16.97 20.93
N SER A 253 16.31 16.55 20.49
CA SER A 253 16.74 16.66 19.09
C SER A 253 15.99 15.66 18.20
N THR A 254 15.76 14.45 18.70
CA THR A 254 14.96 13.43 17.99
C THR A 254 13.51 13.88 17.76
N MET A 255 12.90 14.55 18.74
CA MET A 255 11.55 15.11 18.61
C MET A 255 11.40 16.16 17.50
N LYS A 256 12.49 16.82 17.11
CA LYS A 256 12.51 17.86 16.06
C LYS A 256 12.65 17.30 14.64
N ILE A 257 12.84 15.97 14.49
CA ILE A 257 13.01 15.35 13.17
C ILE A 257 11.70 15.48 12.38
N LYS A 258 11.77 16.14 11.23
CA LYS A 258 10.63 16.25 10.31
C LYS A 258 10.24 14.87 9.80
N GLY A 259 8.95 14.54 9.88
CA GLY A 259 8.44 13.25 9.46
C GLY A 259 8.34 12.21 10.58
N LEU A 260 9.02 12.38 11.70
CA LEU A 260 8.88 11.56 12.88
C LEU A 260 7.65 11.99 13.69
N SER A 261 6.79 11.03 14.05
CA SER A 261 5.67 11.32 14.95
C SER A 261 6.16 11.49 16.39
N SER A 262 5.70 12.55 17.08
CA SER A 262 6.13 12.88 18.45
C SER A 262 5.99 11.71 19.43
N GLY A 263 4.90 10.94 19.35
CA GLY A 263 4.66 9.76 20.21
C GLY A 263 5.59 8.56 19.93
N ARG A 264 6.62 8.71 19.07
CA ARG A 264 7.62 7.67 18.78
C ARG A 264 9.06 8.15 18.95
N ALA A 265 9.29 9.43 19.23
CA ALA A 265 10.64 9.98 19.27
C ALA A 265 11.53 9.27 20.30
N ASP A 266 10.98 8.86 21.42
CA ASP A 266 11.64 8.14 22.51
C ASP A 266 12.08 6.71 22.13
N ILE A 267 11.30 6.02 21.30
CA ILE A 267 11.53 4.62 20.93
C ILE A 267 12.14 4.45 19.53
N PHE A 268 12.24 5.53 18.76
CA PHE A 268 12.65 5.45 17.37
C PHE A 268 14.14 5.10 17.19
N PRO A 269 15.09 5.64 18.00
CA PRO A 269 16.50 5.24 17.94
C PRO A 269 16.69 3.73 18.19
N SER A 270 16.00 3.18 19.20
CA SER A 270 16.03 1.73 19.47
C SER A 270 15.46 0.91 18.30
N ALA A 271 14.37 1.39 17.68
CA ALA A 271 13.81 0.74 16.51
C ALA A 271 14.79 0.71 15.32
N LEU A 272 15.51 1.81 15.09
CA LEU A 272 16.51 1.87 14.02
C LEU A 272 17.71 0.95 14.29
N ALA A 273 18.14 0.81 15.56
CA ALA A 273 19.20 -0.10 15.94
C ALA A 273 18.84 -1.57 15.65
N VAL A 274 17.59 -1.97 15.93
CA VAL A 274 17.10 -3.31 15.56
C VAL A 274 17.09 -3.51 14.04
N MET A 275 16.59 -2.52 13.29
CA MET A 275 16.61 -2.58 11.81
C MET A 275 18.05 -2.71 11.30
N LYS A 276 19.00 -1.96 11.88
CA LYS A 276 20.42 -2.05 11.53
C LYS A 276 20.97 -3.44 11.78
N ALA A 277 20.72 -4.04 12.94
CA ALA A 277 21.19 -5.39 13.26
C ALA A 277 20.68 -6.42 12.26
N VAL A 278 19.38 -6.39 11.90
CA VAL A 278 18.80 -7.30 10.91
C VAL A 278 19.38 -7.05 9.52
N LEU A 279 19.45 -5.80 9.07
CA LEU A 279 19.97 -5.47 7.74
C LEU A 279 21.47 -5.83 7.59
N SER A 280 22.24 -5.74 8.67
CA SER A 280 23.68 -6.08 8.65
C SER A 280 23.99 -7.57 8.45
N ARG A 281 23.00 -8.45 8.68
CA ARG A 281 23.14 -9.90 8.47
C ARG A 281 23.01 -10.29 6.99
N PHE A 282 22.39 -9.41 6.16
CA PHE A 282 22.04 -9.69 4.78
C PHE A 282 22.53 -8.58 3.86
N ASP A 283 22.72 -8.89 2.57
CA ASP A 283 23.10 -7.91 1.55
C ASP A 283 21.85 -7.32 0.83
N PHE A 284 20.89 -6.83 1.61
CA PHE A 284 19.74 -6.15 1.03
C PHE A 284 20.13 -4.79 0.47
N GLN A 285 19.71 -4.50 -0.76
CA GLN A 285 20.01 -3.21 -1.41
C GLN A 285 18.98 -2.14 -1.06
N LYS A 286 17.75 -2.55 -0.74
CA LYS A 286 16.64 -1.64 -0.44
C LYS A 286 15.67 -2.23 0.58
N ILE A 287 14.98 -1.33 1.27
CA ILE A 287 13.88 -1.61 2.18
C ILE A 287 12.60 -1.22 1.45
N THR A 288 11.67 -2.15 1.23
CA THR A 288 10.33 -1.83 0.74
C THR A 288 9.38 -1.67 1.92
N ILE A 289 8.71 -0.54 2.04
CA ILE A 289 7.87 -0.24 3.21
C ILE A 289 6.43 -0.64 2.92
N SER A 290 5.89 -1.53 3.75
CA SER A 290 4.46 -1.84 3.72
C SER A 290 3.67 -0.88 4.62
N GLY A 291 2.66 -0.26 4.05
CA GLY A 291 1.59 0.42 4.80
C GLY A 291 0.63 -0.57 5.47
N CYS A 292 0.55 -1.78 4.91
CA CYS A 292 -0.33 -2.86 5.33
C CYS A 292 0.38 -3.82 6.28
N GLY A 293 -0.37 -4.36 7.24
CA GLY A 293 0.13 -5.30 8.25
C GLY A 293 -1.04 -6.06 8.88
N LEU A 294 -1.03 -6.24 10.20
CA LEU A 294 -2.01 -7.02 10.95
C LEU A 294 -3.47 -6.64 10.64
N ARG A 295 -3.80 -5.34 10.66
CA ARG A 295 -5.17 -4.85 10.45
C ARG A 295 -5.65 -5.15 9.04
N GLU A 296 -4.82 -4.86 8.05
CA GLU A 296 -5.12 -5.14 6.65
C GLU A 296 -5.22 -6.65 6.41
N GLY A 297 -4.38 -7.46 7.05
CA GLY A 297 -4.51 -8.91 7.03
C GLY A 297 -5.85 -9.39 7.60
N ALA A 298 -6.31 -8.79 8.69
CA ALA A 298 -7.64 -9.09 9.25
C ALA A 298 -8.77 -8.66 8.29
N MET A 299 -8.62 -7.53 7.59
CA MET A 299 -9.59 -7.08 6.56
C MET A 299 -9.65 -8.08 5.40
N PHE A 300 -8.50 -8.45 4.83
CA PHE A 300 -8.44 -9.46 3.76
C PHE A 300 -9.06 -10.78 4.20
N ARG A 301 -8.67 -11.25 5.38
CA ARG A 301 -9.18 -12.52 5.93
C ARG A 301 -10.69 -12.55 6.11
N TYR A 302 -11.28 -11.41 6.46
CA TYR A 302 -12.72 -11.30 6.64
C TYR A 302 -13.45 -11.10 5.33
N ALA A 303 -13.01 -10.17 4.50
CA ALA A 303 -13.75 -9.72 3.33
C ALA A 303 -13.54 -10.60 2.09
N VAL A 304 -12.34 -11.17 1.90
CA VAL A 304 -11.98 -11.85 0.65
C VAL A 304 -12.16 -13.36 0.77
N PRO A 305 -13.09 -13.96 0.03
CA PRO A 305 -13.30 -15.41 0.06
C PRO A 305 -12.03 -16.18 -0.34
N GLY A 306 -11.72 -17.25 0.38
CA GLY A 306 -10.60 -18.16 0.07
C GLY A 306 -9.20 -17.61 0.33
N VAL A 307 -9.06 -16.37 0.78
CA VAL A 307 -7.74 -15.73 1.02
C VAL A 307 -6.93 -16.42 2.12
N ASN A 308 -7.60 -17.12 3.02
CA ASN A 308 -6.96 -17.91 4.08
C ASN A 308 -6.21 -19.13 3.56
N GLU A 309 -6.65 -19.67 2.44
CA GLU A 309 -6.11 -20.88 1.80
C GLU A 309 -5.09 -20.50 0.73
N ARG A 310 -5.34 -19.41 0.01
CA ARG A 310 -4.47 -18.93 -1.06
C ARG A 310 -4.49 -17.40 -1.15
N PRO A 311 -3.31 -16.75 -1.18
CA PRO A 311 -3.23 -15.30 -1.41
C PRO A 311 -3.85 -14.88 -2.74
N LEU A 312 -4.27 -13.61 -2.83
CA LEU A 312 -4.77 -13.01 -4.07
C LEU A 312 -3.81 -13.25 -5.23
N SER A 313 -4.29 -13.81 -6.32
CA SER A 313 -3.47 -14.03 -7.53
C SER A 313 -3.19 -12.74 -8.30
N ASP A 314 -4.12 -11.79 -8.30
CA ASP A 314 -4.00 -10.45 -8.94
C ASP A 314 -4.28 -9.36 -7.90
N VAL A 315 -3.22 -8.96 -7.18
CA VAL A 315 -3.28 -7.91 -6.15
C VAL A 315 -3.71 -6.56 -6.75
N LEU A 316 -3.14 -6.21 -7.91
CA LEU A 316 -3.47 -4.97 -8.60
C LEU A 316 -4.91 -4.97 -9.08
N GLY A 317 -5.34 -6.06 -9.73
CA GLY A 317 -6.72 -6.20 -10.19
C GLY A 317 -7.71 -6.05 -9.04
N HIS A 318 -7.49 -6.74 -7.91
CA HIS A 318 -8.35 -6.60 -6.73
C HIS A 318 -8.46 -5.14 -6.26
N SER A 319 -7.34 -4.40 -6.20
CA SER A 319 -7.37 -3.00 -5.77
C SER A 319 -8.05 -2.07 -6.78
N ILE A 320 -7.88 -2.30 -8.10
CA ILE A 320 -8.59 -1.55 -9.15
C ILE A 320 -10.09 -1.77 -9.04
N TYR A 321 -10.54 -3.05 -8.98
CA TYR A 321 -11.97 -3.36 -8.85
C TYR A 321 -12.58 -2.85 -7.54
N THR A 322 -11.78 -2.78 -6.46
CA THR A 322 -12.20 -2.08 -5.23
C THR A 322 -12.55 -0.62 -5.52
N GLN A 323 -11.70 0.10 -6.27
CA GLN A 323 -11.97 1.49 -6.63
C GLN A 323 -13.16 1.62 -7.59
N MET A 324 -13.27 0.72 -8.58
CA MET A 324 -14.40 0.72 -9.51
C MET A 324 -15.73 0.57 -8.77
N LYS A 325 -15.84 -0.38 -7.84
CA LYS A 325 -17.04 -0.59 -7.02
C LYS A 325 -17.30 0.56 -6.05
N TYR A 326 -16.25 1.08 -5.41
CA TYR A 326 -16.39 2.19 -4.47
C TYR A 326 -16.88 3.47 -5.15
N HIS A 327 -16.41 3.74 -6.36
CA HIS A 327 -16.83 4.88 -7.18
C HIS A 327 -18.05 4.56 -8.07
N ASP A 328 -18.63 3.36 -7.97
CA ASP A 328 -19.81 2.92 -8.72
C ASP A 328 -19.65 3.19 -10.24
N LEU A 329 -18.55 2.68 -10.81
CA LEU A 329 -18.25 2.84 -12.23
C LEU A 329 -19.06 1.86 -13.08
N ASN A 330 -19.27 2.22 -14.35
CA ASN A 330 -19.74 1.26 -15.35
C ASN A 330 -18.63 0.24 -15.66
N ILE A 331 -18.66 -0.90 -14.95
CA ILE A 331 -17.62 -1.94 -15.05
C ILE A 331 -17.57 -2.50 -16.47
N ALA A 332 -18.72 -2.75 -17.11
CA ALA A 332 -18.78 -3.31 -18.45
C ALA A 332 -18.09 -2.40 -19.48
N HIS A 333 -18.38 -1.10 -19.45
CA HIS A 333 -17.72 -0.10 -20.27
C HIS A 333 -16.20 -0.07 -20.02
N ALA A 334 -15.79 0.05 -18.76
CA ALA A 334 -14.37 0.15 -18.42
C ALA A 334 -13.55 -1.11 -18.85
N GLU A 335 -14.12 -2.30 -18.69
CA GLU A 335 -13.51 -3.56 -19.15
C GLU A 335 -13.45 -3.62 -20.69
N HIS A 336 -14.49 -3.16 -21.36
CA HIS A 336 -14.52 -3.12 -22.81
C HIS A 336 -13.44 -2.16 -23.36
N VAL A 337 -13.38 -0.93 -22.82
CA VAL A 337 -12.33 0.05 -23.17
C VAL A 337 -10.93 -0.51 -22.88
N TYR A 338 -10.75 -1.21 -21.76
CA TYR A 338 -9.47 -1.87 -21.47
C TYR A 338 -9.12 -2.93 -22.51
N ASN A 339 -10.07 -3.77 -22.90
CA ASN A 339 -9.85 -4.82 -23.90
C ASN A 339 -9.48 -4.24 -25.27
N LEU A 340 -10.18 -3.20 -25.74
CA LEU A 340 -9.84 -2.49 -26.97
C LEU A 340 -8.48 -1.77 -26.88
N SER A 341 -8.17 -1.16 -25.72
CA SER A 341 -6.85 -0.54 -25.47
C SER A 341 -5.72 -1.56 -25.58
N ILE A 342 -5.89 -2.78 -25.08
CA ILE A 342 -4.89 -3.86 -25.16
C ILE A 342 -4.74 -4.36 -26.59
N GLN A 343 -5.81 -4.44 -27.37
CA GLN A 343 -5.73 -4.80 -28.78
C GLN A 343 -4.90 -3.75 -29.56
N LEU A 344 -5.21 -2.46 -29.41
CA LEU A 344 -4.44 -1.36 -30.02
C LEU A 344 -2.96 -1.40 -29.58
N PHE A 345 -2.72 -1.56 -28.27
CA PHE A 345 -1.35 -1.64 -27.73
C PHE A 345 -0.55 -2.78 -28.36
N LYS A 346 -1.13 -3.97 -28.51
CA LYS A 346 -0.46 -5.11 -29.11
C LYS A 346 -0.15 -4.88 -30.61
N GLN A 347 -1.11 -4.37 -31.36
CA GLN A 347 -0.99 -4.21 -32.81
C GLN A 347 -0.10 -3.04 -33.22
N LEU A 348 -0.08 -1.96 -32.40
CA LEU A 348 0.81 -0.82 -32.62
C LEU A 348 2.22 -1.02 -32.03
N LYS A 349 2.58 -2.25 -31.63
CA LYS A 349 3.88 -2.55 -30.98
C LYS A 349 5.08 -2.12 -31.84
N VAL A 350 4.99 -2.27 -33.14
CA VAL A 350 6.10 -1.88 -34.07
C VAL A 350 6.36 -0.36 -34.03
N LEU A 351 5.35 0.45 -33.70
CA LEU A 351 5.44 1.90 -33.63
C LEU A 351 5.85 2.40 -32.26
N HIS A 352 5.20 1.91 -31.18
CA HIS A 352 5.49 2.43 -29.85
C HIS A 352 6.74 1.81 -29.22
N LYS A 353 7.09 0.56 -29.55
CA LYS A 353 8.25 -0.19 -29.02
C LYS A 353 8.34 -0.24 -27.49
N MET A 354 7.25 0.04 -26.78
CA MET A 354 7.22 0.06 -25.32
C MET A 354 7.37 -1.33 -24.73
N PRO A 355 8.08 -1.47 -23.59
CA PRO A 355 8.17 -2.73 -22.85
C PRO A 355 6.83 -3.13 -22.23
N ARG A 356 6.70 -4.43 -21.91
CA ARG A 356 5.46 -5.04 -21.42
C ARG A 356 4.96 -4.42 -20.08
N VAL A 357 5.84 -3.78 -19.32
CA VAL A 357 5.48 -3.11 -18.05
C VAL A 357 4.36 -2.09 -18.24
N TYR A 358 4.28 -1.43 -19.39
CA TYR A 358 3.23 -0.44 -19.69
C TYR A 358 1.82 -1.05 -19.88
N VAL A 359 1.69 -2.37 -20.04
CA VAL A 359 0.38 -3.04 -20.01
C VAL A 359 -0.30 -2.84 -18.65
N ARG A 360 0.47 -2.89 -17.55
CA ARG A 360 -0.03 -2.64 -16.20
C ARG A 360 -0.50 -1.19 -16.03
N VAL A 361 0.26 -0.25 -16.57
CA VAL A 361 -0.11 1.18 -16.60
C VAL A 361 -1.42 1.38 -17.34
N LEU A 362 -1.52 0.81 -18.54
CA LEU A 362 -2.73 0.89 -19.37
C LEU A 362 -3.94 0.24 -18.71
N LYS A 363 -3.74 -0.88 -17.97
CA LYS A 363 -4.79 -1.52 -17.16
C LYS A 363 -5.38 -0.56 -16.12
N ILE A 364 -4.51 0.12 -15.35
CA ILE A 364 -4.95 1.09 -14.33
C ILE A 364 -5.70 2.24 -15.01
N ALA A 365 -5.09 2.83 -16.04
CA ALA A 365 -5.64 4.00 -16.71
C ALA A 365 -7.00 3.70 -17.35
N ALA A 366 -7.12 2.59 -18.10
CA ALA A 366 -8.34 2.23 -18.81
C ALA A 366 -9.49 1.83 -17.87
N LEU A 367 -9.20 1.07 -16.79
CA LEU A 367 -10.24 0.66 -15.85
C LEU A 367 -10.73 1.81 -14.94
N LEU A 368 -9.93 2.86 -14.77
CA LEU A 368 -10.26 3.99 -13.88
C LEU A 368 -10.41 5.34 -14.61
N HIS A 369 -10.40 5.37 -15.97
CA HIS A 369 -10.42 6.61 -16.75
C HIS A 369 -11.62 7.50 -16.44
N ASP A 370 -12.77 6.90 -16.14
CA ASP A 370 -14.04 7.59 -15.85
C ASP A 370 -14.34 7.78 -14.35
N SER A 371 -13.40 7.39 -13.45
CA SER A 371 -13.63 7.52 -12.00
C SER A 371 -13.92 8.95 -11.56
N GLY A 372 -13.41 9.95 -12.27
CA GLY A 372 -13.64 11.36 -12.03
C GLY A 372 -15.07 11.85 -12.34
N MET A 373 -15.86 11.07 -13.07
CA MET A 373 -17.28 11.41 -13.35
C MET A 373 -18.10 11.50 -12.06
N ARG A 374 -17.68 10.78 -11.00
CA ARG A 374 -18.27 10.88 -9.65
C ARG A 374 -18.12 12.26 -9.01
N ILE A 375 -17.13 13.05 -9.44
CA ILE A 375 -16.94 14.42 -8.98
C ILE A 375 -17.70 15.37 -9.91
N LYS A 376 -17.44 15.28 -11.22
CA LYS A 376 -18.08 16.13 -12.23
C LYS A 376 -17.83 15.57 -13.64
N PHE A 377 -18.84 15.64 -14.51
CA PHE A 377 -18.74 15.25 -15.91
C PHE A 377 -17.67 16.06 -16.68
N TYR A 378 -17.72 17.39 -16.56
CA TYR A 378 -16.75 18.26 -17.25
C TYR A 378 -15.37 18.16 -16.59
N ASN A 379 -14.34 17.92 -17.41
CA ASN A 379 -12.95 17.72 -16.99
C ASN A 379 -12.76 16.48 -16.09
N HIS A 380 -13.65 15.47 -16.19
CA HIS A 380 -13.56 14.25 -15.39
C HIS A 380 -12.20 13.54 -15.55
N GLN A 381 -11.54 13.65 -16.71
CA GLN A 381 -10.23 13.08 -16.93
C GLN A 381 -9.18 13.60 -15.93
N LEU A 382 -9.25 14.87 -15.51
CA LEU A 382 -8.37 15.42 -14.48
C LEU A 382 -8.75 14.93 -13.09
N HIS A 383 -10.05 14.77 -12.83
CA HIS A 383 -10.54 14.19 -11.59
C HIS A 383 -10.21 12.70 -11.48
N SER A 384 -10.23 11.96 -12.60
CA SER A 384 -9.79 10.55 -12.66
C SER A 384 -8.31 10.43 -12.33
N ALA A 385 -7.46 11.30 -12.88
CA ALA A 385 -6.05 11.35 -12.53
C ALA A 385 -5.85 11.62 -11.03
N TYR A 386 -6.58 12.57 -10.46
CA TYR A 386 -6.54 12.84 -9.03
C TYR A 386 -6.95 11.61 -8.19
N ILE A 387 -8.03 10.92 -8.57
CA ILE A 387 -8.49 9.71 -7.89
C ILE A 387 -7.41 8.63 -7.97
N ILE A 388 -6.85 8.35 -9.15
CA ILE A 388 -5.78 7.34 -9.34
C ILE A 388 -4.57 7.66 -8.44
N LEU A 389 -4.11 8.92 -8.41
CA LEU A 389 -2.97 9.36 -7.60
C LEU A 389 -3.20 9.24 -6.09
N ASN A 390 -4.46 9.29 -5.63
CA ASN A 390 -4.81 9.28 -4.21
C ASN A 390 -5.54 8.01 -3.77
N SER A 391 -5.69 7.02 -4.65
CA SER A 391 -6.28 5.72 -4.33
C SER A 391 -5.25 4.74 -3.80
N ASN A 392 -5.70 3.80 -2.96
CA ASN A 392 -4.88 2.70 -2.50
C ASN A 392 -4.80 1.61 -3.59
N LEU A 393 -3.96 1.83 -4.62
CA LEU A 393 -3.65 0.81 -5.62
C LEU A 393 -2.49 -0.05 -5.10
N TYR A 394 -2.77 -1.34 -4.94
CA TYR A 394 -1.84 -2.31 -4.39
C TYR A 394 -1.06 -3.06 -5.47
N GLY A 395 0.11 -3.61 -5.11
CA GLY A 395 0.92 -4.44 -6.01
C GLY A 395 1.51 -3.69 -7.21
N VAL A 396 1.66 -2.37 -7.12
CA VAL A 396 2.15 -1.53 -8.22
C VAL A 396 3.15 -0.48 -7.73
N PRO A 397 4.26 -0.22 -8.45
CA PRO A 397 5.21 0.84 -8.12
C PRO A 397 4.59 2.23 -8.21
N HIS A 398 5.06 3.16 -7.36
CA HIS A 398 4.58 4.55 -7.34
C HIS A 398 4.68 5.23 -8.71
N LYS A 399 5.80 5.00 -9.44
CA LYS A 399 5.99 5.55 -10.78
C LYS A 399 4.87 5.14 -11.74
N ASP A 400 4.47 3.87 -11.72
CA ASP A 400 3.44 3.35 -12.61
C ASP A 400 2.05 3.94 -12.29
N ILE A 401 1.77 4.22 -11.01
CA ILE A 401 0.54 4.94 -10.62
C ILE A 401 0.54 6.34 -11.21
N VAL A 402 1.67 7.05 -11.12
CA VAL A 402 1.81 8.40 -11.68
C VAL A 402 1.65 8.38 -13.19
N VAL A 403 2.32 7.47 -13.89
CA VAL A 403 2.20 7.32 -15.34
C VAL A 403 0.75 7.01 -15.73
N ALA A 404 0.08 6.07 -15.04
CA ALA A 404 -1.30 5.69 -15.31
C ALA A 404 -2.29 6.84 -15.08
N ALA A 405 -2.08 7.64 -14.04
CA ALA A 405 -2.90 8.82 -13.77
C ALA A 405 -2.85 9.83 -14.92
N PHE A 406 -1.65 10.07 -15.47
CA PHE A 406 -1.50 11.00 -16.60
C PHE A 406 -1.92 10.40 -17.95
N VAL A 407 -1.85 9.09 -18.10
CA VAL A 407 -2.50 8.40 -19.24
C VAL A 407 -4.03 8.59 -19.16
N ALA A 408 -4.62 8.38 -18.00
CA ALA A 408 -6.05 8.62 -17.79
C ALA A 408 -6.41 10.11 -17.99
N ALA A 409 -5.57 11.06 -17.53
CA ALA A 409 -5.79 12.48 -17.81
C ALA A 409 -5.81 12.81 -19.31
N GLY A 410 -5.08 12.05 -20.11
CA GLY A 410 -4.92 12.28 -21.55
C GLY A 410 -5.96 11.61 -22.46
N HIS A 411 -6.95 10.86 -21.91
CA HIS A 411 -7.99 10.23 -22.74
C HIS A 411 -8.97 11.23 -23.37
N ARG A 412 -8.98 12.48 -22.89
CA ARG A 412 -9.64 13.62 -23.52
C ARG A 412 -8.64 14.76 -23.73
N LYS A 413 -9.04 15.86 -24.36
CA LYS A 413 -8.16 17.02 -24.57
C LYS A 413 -7.61 17.50 -23.23
N ALA A 414 -6.30 17.36 -23.02
CA ALA A 414 -5.63 17.54 -21.74
C ALA A 414 -4.63 18.71 -21.77
N GLU A 415 -5.08 19.91 -22.17
CA GLU A 415 -4.20 21.11 -22.16
C GLU A 415 -3.70 21.43 -20.74
N ASN A 416 -4.51 21.13 -19.70
CA ASN A 416 -4.20 21.44 -18.30
C ASN A 416 -3.44 20.32 -17.55
N ALA A 417 -3.25 19.13 -18.12
CA ALA A 417 -2.53 18.04 -17.45
C ALA A 417 -1.01 18.25 -17.41
N ARG A 418 -0.46 19.11 -18.28
CA ARG A 418 0.98 19.35 -18.38
C ARG A 418 1.57 19.97 -17.12
N ASP A 419 0.89 20.92 -16.50
CA ASP A 419 1.37 21.60 -15.31
C ASP A 419 1.41 20.67 -14.08
N GLU A 420 0.48 19.72 -14.01
CA GLU A 420 0.44 18.72 -12.95
C GLU A 420 1.57 17.68 -13.09
N ILE A 421 1.94 17.27 -14.30
CA ILE A 421 3.07 16.33 -14.53
C ILE A 421 4.39 16.91 -14.00
N ILE A 422 4.60 18.21 -14.08
CA ILE A 422 5.82 18.89 -13.62
C ILE A 422 6.11 18.59 -12.16
N LYS A 423 5.09 18.40 -11.33
CA LYS A 423 5.23 18.05 -9.90
C LYS A 423 5.93 16.68 -9.70
N TYR A 424 5.83 15.80 -10.69
CA TYR A 424 6.36 14.44 -10.64
C TYR A 424 7.60 14.22 -11.52
N LYS A 425 8.18 15.30 -12.06
CA LYS A 425 9.33 15.23 -12.99
C LYS A 425 10.51 14.39 -12.48
N ASP A 426 10.75 14.42 -11.15
CA ASP A 426 11.86 13.69 -10.54
C ASP A 426 11.57 12.17 -10.39
N MET A 427 10.35 11.74 -10.68
CA MET A 427 9.94 10.34 -10.71
C MET A 427 9.85 9.76 -12.12
N LEU A 428 9.80 10.61 -13.14
CA LEU A 428 9.52 10.24 -14.54
C LEU A 428 10.77 10.39 -15.39
N THR A 429 11.04 9.40 -16.23
CA THR A 429 12.03 9.49 -17.31
C THR A 429 11.41 10.10 -18.55
N GLN A 430 12.25 10.48 -19.53
CA GLN A 430 11.75 10.93 -20.82
C GLN A 430 10.94 9.84 -21.54
N GLU A 431 11.32 8.57 -21.35
CA GLU A 431 10.58 7.41 -21.88
C GLU A 431 9.18 7.30 -21.25
N ASP A 432 9.05 7.59 -19.94
CA ASP A 432 7.75 7.60 -19.27
C ASP A 432 6.84 8.72 -19.82
N VAL A 433 7.39 9.90 -20.07
CA VAL A 433 6.65 11.03 -20.67
C VAL A 433 6.18 10.70 -22.09
N ASP A 434 7.04 10.06 -22.88
CA ASP A 434 6.69 9.56 -24.23
C ASP A 434 5.60 8.48 -24.16
N ALA A 435 5.70 7.57 -23.19
CA ALA A 435 4.71 6.53 -22.97
C ALA A 435 3.35 7.12 -22.57
N ILE A 436 3.32 8.12 -21.68
CA ILE A 436 2.08 8.84 -21.32
C ILE A 436 1.40 9.36 -22.59
N ARG A 437 2.13 10.07 -23.45
CA ARG A 437 1.59 10.64 -24.69
C ARG A 437 0.99 9.57 -25.60
N LYS A 438 1.73 8.48 -25.84
CA LYS A 438 1.32 7.39 -26.72
C LYS A 438 0.15 6.59 -26.18
N LEU A 439 0.17 6.25 -24.88
CA LEU A 439 -0.88 5.48 -24.22
C LEU A 439 -2.17 6.29 -24.06
N SER A 440 -2.08 7.61 -23.84
CA SER A 440 -3.25 8.49 -23.79
C SER A 440 -4.03 8.47 -25.10
N VAL A 441 -3.34 8.46 -26.24
CA VAL A 441 -3.98 8.37 -27.54
C VAL A 441 -4.61 7.00 -27.77
N ILE A 442 -3.93 5.91 -27.38
CA ILE A 442 -4.51 4.55 -27.41
C ILE A 442 -5.80 4.50 -26.59
N LEU A 443 -5.75 5.00 -25.36
CA LEU A 443 -6.91 4.99 -24.47
C LEU A 443 -8.07 5.83 -25.02
N ARG A 444 -7.78 7.02 -25.59
CA ARG A 444 -8.79 7.89 -26.18
C ARG A 444 -9.49 7.23 -27.38
N ILE A 445 -8.74 6.56 -28.27
CA ILE A 445 -9.31 5.84 -29.40
C ILE A 445 -10.18 4.68 -28.88
N ALA A 446 -9.68 3.92 -27.91
CA ALA A 446 -10.42 2.80 -27.33
C ALA A 446 -11.72 3.24 -26.62
N GLU A 447 -11.71 4.36 -25.90
CA GLU A 447 -12.91 4.96 -25.27
C GLU A 447 -13.91 5.40 -26.35
N SER A 448 -13.41 6.02 -27.42
CA SER A 448 -14.26 6.44 -28.54
C SER A 448 -14.94 5.24 -29.23
N PHE A 449 -14.30 4.08 -29.29
CA PHE A 449 -14.89 2.86 -29.84
C PHE A 449 -16.00 2.23 -28.95
N ASP A 450 -16.19 2.73 -27.76
CA ASP A 450 -17.33 2.38 -26.91
C ASP A 450 -18.11 3.64 -26.47
N ARG A 451 -18.20 4.64 -27.37
CA ARG A 451 -18.83 5.92 -27.10
C ARG A 451 -20.28 5.83 -26.68
N SER A 452 -21.01 4.90 -27.25
CA SER A 452 -22.41 4.59 -26.93
C SER A 452 -22.56 3.73 -25.66
N GLN A 453 -21.46 3.18 -25.14
CA GLN A 453 -21.44 2.18 -24.05
C GLN A 453 -22.26 0.91 -24.35
N SER A 454 -22.40 0.58 -25.61
CA SER A 454 -23.14 -0.57 -26.09
C SER A 454 -22.28 -1.79 -26.41
N GLY A 455 -20.94 -1.63 -26.46
CA GLY A 455 -20.02 -2.68 -26.85
C GLY A 455 -20.08 -3.05 -28.34
N VAL A 456 -20.62 -2.17 -29.18
CA VAL A 456 -20.87 -2.46 -30.60
C VAL A 456 -19.60 -2.75 -31.39
N VAL A 457 -18.46 -2.14 -31.06
CA VAL A 457 -17.14 -2.47 -31.63
C VAL A 457 -16.55 -3.65 -30.85
N THR A 458 -16.58 -4.81 -31.44
CA THR A 458 -16.15 -6.07 -30.78
C THR A 458 -14.68 -6.40 -30.96
N GLY A 459 -14.03 -5.80 -31.99
CA GLY A 459 -12.63 -6.05 -32.30
C GLY A 459 -12.00 -4.95 -33.14
N ILE A 460 -10.67 -4.96 -33.21
CA ILE A 460 -9.88 -3.98 -33.92
C ILE A 460 -8.73 -4.67 -34.64
N ASN A 461 -8.48 -4.31 -35.92
CA ASN A 461 -7.30 -4.71 -36.68
C ASN A 461 -6.57 -3.48 -37.20
N CYS A 462 -5.24 -3.43 -37.04
CA CYS A 462 -4.41 -2.30 -37.46
C CYS A 462 -3.42 -2.70 -38.54
N ASP A 463 -3.45 -1.98 -39.68
CA ASP A 463 -2.44 -2.07 -40.70
C ASP A 463 -1.53 -0.84 -40.66
N VAL A 464 -0.22 -1.04 -40.56
CA VAL A 464 0.77 0.05 -40.56
C VAL A 464 1.36 0.15 -41.97
N LEU A 465 0.96 1.17 -42.74
CA LEU A 465 1.29 1.35 -44.16
C LEU A 465 1.95 2.71 -44.36
N GLY A 466 3.22 2.70 -44.82
CA GLY A 466 3.91 3.97 -45.20
C GLY A 466 3.76 5.03 -44.10
N ASP A 467 3.05 6.12 -44.42
CA ASP A 467 2.82 7.26 -43.53
C ASP A 467 1.48 7.20 -42.77
N SER A 468 0.72 6.12 -42.93
CA SER A 468 -0.61 5.95 -42.32
C SER A 468 -0.69 4.69 -41.46
N VAL A 469 -1.60 4.71 -40.52
CA VAL A 469 -2.12 3.56 -39.81
C VAL A 469 -3.62 3.47 -40.06
N ILE A 470 -4.03 2.34 -40.65
CA ILE A 470 -5.44 2.05 -40.89
C ILE A 470 -5.95 1.16 -39.76
N VAL A 471 -6.93 1.62 -39.02
CA VAL A 471 -7.63 0.88 -37.97
C VAL A 471 -8.96 0.41 -38.55
N LYS A 472 -9.12 -0.90 -38.66
CA LYS A 472 -10.38 -1.55 -39.10
C LYS A 472 -11.15 -2.00 -37.85
N THR A 473 -12.40 -1.57 -37.75
CA THR A 473 -13.28 -1.99 -36.68
C THR A 473 -14.10 -3.23 -37.04
N GLU A 474 -14.22 -4.17 -36.12
CA GLU A 474 -15.15 -5.28 -36.22
C GLU A 474 -16.38 -4.92 -35.39
N CYS A 475 -17.52 -4.76 -36.06
CA CYS A 475 -18.77 -4.40 -35.38
C CYS A 475 -19.65 -5.65 -35.18
N GLU A 476 -20.45 -5.66 -34.13
CA GLU A 476 -21.43 -6.71 -33.90
C GLU A 476 -22.38 -6.87 -35.11
N ASN A 477 -22.80 -8.09 -35.43
CA ASN A 477 -23.64 -8.38 -36.59
C ASN A 477 -24.89 -7.49 -36.65
N GLY A 478 -24.93 -6.58 -37.66
CA GLY A 478 -26.01 -5.61 -37.83
C GLY A 478 -25.86 -4.34 -36.98
N GLY A 479 -24.77 -4.17 -36.24
CA GLY A 479 -24.47 -2.95 -35.46
C GLY A 479 -23.94 -1.83 -36.35
N ASP A 480 -24.39 -0.60 -36.08
CA ASP A 480 -23.86 0.61 -36.70
C ASP A 480 -22.77 1.23 -35.81
N CYS A 481 -21.55 1.25 -36.26
CA CYS A 481 -20.37 1.83 -35.55
C CYS A 481 -20.02 3.25 -36.03
N ALA A 482 -20.87 3.91 -36.78
CA ALA A 482 -20.57 5.21 -37.37
C ALA A 482 -20.28 6.30 -36.31
N LEU A 483 -20.97 6.24 -35.17
CA LEU A 483 -20.72 7.16 -34.04
C LEU A 483 -19.31 6.96 -33.47
N GLU A 484 -18.94 5.72 -33.20
CA GLU A 484 -17.67 5.30 -32.59
C GLU A 484 -16.49 5.66 -33.52
N VAL A 485 -16.61 5.31 -34.79
CA VAL A 485 -15.61 5.65 -35.84
C VAL A 485 -15.42 7.17 -35.96
N LYS A 486 -16.53 7.93 -36.01
CA LYS A 486 -16.49 9.39 -36.08
C LYS A 486 -15.81 10.01 -34.84
N ASP A 487 -16.15 9.53 -33.65
CA ASP A 487 -15.56 10.04 -32.40
C ASP A 487 -14.06 9.69 -32.34
N ALA A 488 -13.67 8.47 -32.68
CA ALA A 488 -12.28 8.00 -32.70
C ALA A 488 -11.42 8.78 -33.71
N MET A 489 -11.95 9.15 -34.86
CA MET A 489 -11.25 10.04 -35.84
C MET A 489 -10.95 11.41 -35.22
N GLY A 490 -11.66 11.85 -34.19
CA GLY A 490 -11.35 13.05 -33.43
C GLY A 490 -9.99 13.02 -32.72
N ALA A 491 -9.33 11.84 -32.63
CA ALA A 491 -7.99 11.68 -32.07
C ALA A 491 -6.86 11.72 -33.13
N ALA A 492 -7.17 11.92 -34.41
CA ALA A 492 -6.20 11.81 -35.53
C ALA A 492 -5.00 12.76 -35.38
N ALA A 493 -5.23 13.99 -34.96
CA ALA A 493 -4.17 14.98 -34.76
C ALA A 493 -3.19 14.57 -33.66
N GLU A 494 -3.71 14.12 -32.51
CA GLU A 494 -2.93 13.65 -31.38
C GLU A 494 -2.21 12.34 -31.71
N PHE A 495 -2.83 11.45 -32.50
CA PHE A 495 -2.20 10.24 -33.00
C PHE A 495 -0.98 10.58 -33.88
N LYS A 496 -1.15 11.49 -34.81
CA LYS A 496 -0.05 11.97 -35.66
C LYS A 496 1.09 12.58 -34.82
N ALA A 497 0.75 13.39 -33.83
CA ALA A 497 1.75 13.98 -32.93
C ALA A 497 2.48 12.93 -32.09
N ALA A 498 1.80 11.86 -31.66
CA ALA A 498 2.38 10.81 -30.82
C ALA A 498 3.19 9.76 -31.60
N TYR A 499 2.73 9.40 -32.78
CA TYR A 499 3.26 8.28 -33.57
C TYR A 499 3.96 8.68 -34.88
N GLY A 500 3.84 9.94 -35.30
CA GLY A 500 4.37 10.43 -36.58
C GLY A 500 3.68 9.85 -37.83
N LYS A 501 2.48 9.30 -37.65
CA LYS A 501 1.67 8.65 -38.68
C LYS A 501 0.28 9.24 -38.76
N ASN A 502 -0.33 9.29 -39.95
CA ASN A 502 -1.73 9.63 -40.09
C ASN A 502 -2.60 8.47 -39.59
N LEU A 503 -3.76 8.80 -38.99
CA LEU A 503 -4.75 7.81 -38.56
C LEU A 503 -5.90 7.78 -39.56
N GLU A 504 -6.26 6.61 -40.01
CA GLU A 504 -7.48 6.32 -40.77
C GLU A 504 -8.26 5.22 -40.08
N ILE A 505 -9.58 5.37 -39.97
CA ILE A 505 -10.45 4.38 -39.28
C ILE A 505 -11.55 3.96 -40.25
N LEU A 506 -11.73 2.64 -40.41
CA LEU A 506 -12.68 2.02 -41.35
C LEU A 506 -13.61 1.05 -40.57
#